data_841e3a908af9043196b0850041266076
#
_entry.id   841e3a908af9043196b0850041266076
#
_cell.length_a   1.000
_cell.length_b   1.000
_cell.length_c   1.000
_cell.angle_alpha   90.00
_cell.angle_beta   90.00
_cell.angle_gamma   90.00
#
_symmetry.space_group_name_H-M   'P 1'
#
loop_
_entity.id
_entity.type
_entity.pdbx_description
1 polymer ?
#
loop_
_entity_poly.entity_id
_entity_poly.type
_entity_poly.pdbx_seq_one_letter_code
_entity_poly.pdbx_strand_id
1 'polypeptide(L)'
;MARYIVSDDGELEEESPFTGGTEEYEFPELDSTERARYSELRGVIKSIEDRTTDVPALKKGEIEKVYESQLNAAQCAAVFALTGPVLVIAGAGSGKTRTIVYRTAYMLQKGIKPESILLLTFTRRAAGEMTKRVNELIGSELADRITAGTFHSFANLQLRRYGRFIGIMPNFTICDTVDSADMIDLIKNTLDIKKTGKTMPKKGTIAEIISRARNHVQPIAQVVENYYSKYTEFADAITQIAGEYDPRPFQRGPFRRRD
;
A
#
# COMPACT_ATOMS: atom_id res chain seq x y z
N MET A 1 -2.21 23.45 0.06
CA MET A 1 -1.60 22.29 0.73
C MET A 1 -0.12 22.61 0.83
N ALA A 2 0.40 22.90 2.01
CA ALA A 2 1.81 23.26 2.17
C ALA A 2 2.66 21.99 2.09
N ARG A 3 3.64 21.96 1.22
CA ARG A 3 4.69 20.95 1.16
C ARG A 3 5.95 21.53 1.75
N TYR A 4 6.58 20.80 2.66
CA TYR A 4 7.84 21.20 3.26
C TYR A 4 8.93 20.19 2.83
N ILE A 5 10.02 20.68 2.27
CA ILE A 5 11.23 19.92 1.98
C ILE A 5 12.24 20.25 3.07
N VAL A 6 12.85 19.22 3.64
CA VAL A 6 13.97 19.40 4.55
C VAL A 6 15.24 19.30 3.74
N SER A 7 15.97 20.41 3.60
CA SER A 7 17.28 20.46 2.95
C SER A 7 18.35 19.65 3.70
N ASP A 8 19.47 19.33 3.06
CA ASP A 8 20.55 18.53 3.67
C ASP A 8 21.18 19.19 4.90
N ASP A 9 21.02 20.50 5.05
CA ASP A 9 21.45 21.34 6.18
C ASP A 9 20.37 21.48 7.28
N GLY A 10 19.19 20.89 7.09
CA GLY A 10 18.15 20.77 8.11
C GLY A 10 17.16 21.93 8.17
N GLU A 11 17.16 22.82 7.21
CA GLU A 11 16.17 23.90 7.11
C GLU A 11 14.88 23.43 6.40
N LEU A 12 13.74 24.00 6.81
CA LEU A 12 12.43 23.76 6.22
C LEU A 12 12.19 24.80 5.13
N GLU A 13 12.20 24.37 3.88
CA GLU A 13 11.78 25.19 2.76
C GLU A 13 10.32 24.89 2.41
N GLU A 14 9.49 25.93 2.34
CA GLU A 14 8.13 25.83 1.83
C GLU A 14 8.20 25.79 0.31
N GLU A 15 7.90 24.63 -0.28
CA GLU A 15 7.84 24.50 -1.72
C GLU A 15 6.63 25.31 -2.24
N SER A 16 6.89 26.22 -3.19
CA SER A 16 5.87 26.95 -3.94
C SER A 16 4.81 25.94 -4.47
N PRO A 17 3.53 26.28 -4.44
CA PRO A 17 2.47 25.33 -4.82
C PRO A 17 2.73 24.79 -6.22
N PHE A 18 2.79 23.47 -6.32
CA PHE A 18 2.92 22.71 -7.56
C PHE A 18 1.84 23.18 -8.55
N THR A 19 2.25 23.92 -9.57
CA THR A 19 1.40 24.32 -10.71
C THR A 19 1.32 23.21 -11.78
N GLY A 20 1.47 21.96 -11.37
CA GLY A 20 1.09 20.81 -12.18
C GLY A 20 -0.43 20.72 -12.18
N GLY A 21 -1.03 20.79 -13.35
CA GLY A 21 -2.47 20.79 -13.52
C GLY A 21 -3.13 19.71 -12.66
N THR A 22 -4.09 20.13 -11.88
CA THR A 22 -5.09 19.26 -11.28
C THR A 22 -5.92 18.72 -12.42
N GLU A 23 -5.48 17.65 -13.08
CA GLU A 23 -6.42 16.74 -13.68
C GLU A 23 -7.25 16.23 -12.51
N GLU A 24 -8.46 16.77 -12.36
CA GLU A 24 -9.48 16.17 -11.51
C GLU A 24 -9.62 14.73 -11.98
N TYR A 25 -9.16 13.79 -11.17
CA TYR A 25 -9.39 12.38 -11.40
C TYR A 25 -10.90 12.17 -11.21
N GLU A 26 -11.66 12.21 -12.29
CA GLU A 26 -13.05 11.79 -12.28
C GLU A 26 -13.06 10.29 -11.94
N PHE A 27 -13.48 9.99 -10.74
CA PHE A 27 -13.77 8.61 -10.36
C PHE A 27 -14.84 8.08 -11.34
N PRO A 28 -14.63 6.87 -11.93
CA PRO A 28 -15.63 6.28 -12.79
C PRO A 28 -16.97 6.24 -12.07
N GLU A 29 -18.05 6.57 -12.77
CA GLU A 29 -19.39 6.52 -12.18
C GLU A 29 -19.68 5.12 -11.68
N LEU A 30 -19.77 4.99 -10.35
CA LEU A 30 -20.09 3.73 -9.69
C LEU A 30 -21.52 3.32 -10.04
N ASP A 31 -21.72 2.07 -10.42
CA ASP A 31 -23.07 1.54 -10.61
C ASP A 31 -23.87 1.47 -9.29
N SER A 32 -25.15 1.16 -9.36
CA SER A 32 -26.04 1.13 -8.19
C SER A 32 -25.58 0.10 -7.14
N THR A 33 -24.98 -1.01 -7.55
CA THR A 33 -24.48 -2.09 -6.69
C THR A 33 -23.18 -1.65 -6.00
N GLU A 34 -22.32 -0.97 -6.73
CA GLU A 34 -21.07 -0.40 -6.21
C GLU A 34 -21.35 0.74 -5.22
N ARG A 35 -22.31 1.62 -5.51
CA ARG A 35 -22.75 2.68 -4.60
C ARG A 35 -23.32 2.11 -3.29
N ALA A 36 -24.11 1.05 -3.36
CA ALA A 36 -24.64 0.38 -2.17
C ALA A 36 -23.52 -0.22 -1.32
N ARG A 37 -22.53 -0.89 -1.95
CA ARG A 37 -21.33 -1.43 -1.29
C ARG A 37 -20.48 -0.33 -0.64
N TYR A 38 -20.33 0.80 -1.32
CA TYR A 38 -19.58 1.95 -0.79
C TYR A 38 -20.28 2.60 0.41
N SER A 39 -21.61 2.65 0.40
CA SER A 39 -22.43 3.14 1.53
C SER A 39 -22.29 2.24 2.75
N GLU A 40 -22.32 0.91 2.56
CA GLU A 40 -22.13 -0.07 3.63
C GLU A 40 -20.71 0.04 4.23
N LEU A 41 -19.69 0.20 3.40
CA LEU A 41 -18.30 0.41 3.82
C LEU A 41 -18.15 1.69 4.66
N ARG A 42 -18.80 2.79 4.26
CA ARG A 42 -18.84 4.04 5.06
C ARG A 42 -19.49 3.83 6.42
N GLY A 43 -20.57 3.05 6.49
CA GLY A 43 -21.22 2.70 7.76
C GLY A 43 -20.28 1.95 8.71
N VAL A 44 -19.50 1.01 8.19
CA VAL A 44 -18.48 0.25 8.96
C VAL A 44 -17.36 1.18 9.43
N ILE A 45 -16.86 2.07 8.58
CA ILE A 45 -15.82 3.06 8.93
C ILE A 45 -16.32 3.95 10.07
N LYS A 46 -17.53 4.50 9.95
CA LYS A 46 -18.13 5.35 10.98
C LYS A 46 -18.30 4.63 12.32
N SER A 47 -18.68 3.35 12.31
CA SER A 47 -18.79 2.54 13.54
C SER A 47 -17.44 2.29 14.24
N ILE A 48 -16.32 2.37 13.51
CA ILE A 48 -14.97 2.29 14.06
C ILE A 48 -14.54 3.63 14.66
N GLU A 49 -14.96 4.76 14.06
CA GLU A 49 -14.66 6.10 14.52
C GLU A 49 -15.33 6.44 15.88
N ASP A 50 -16.51 5.88 16.15
CA ASP A 50 -17.30 6.17 17.36
C ASP A 50 -16.80 5.46 18.64
N ARG A 51 -15.78 4.61 18.57
CA ARG A 51 -15.20 3.93 19.73
C ARG A 51 -14.21 4.84 20.45
N THR A 52 -14.67 5.52 21.50
CA THR A 52 -13.84 6.31 22.41
C THR A 52 -12.95 5.46 23.30
N THR A 53 -11.66 5.82 23.40
CA THR A 53 -10.74 5.28 24.41
C THR A 53 -10.19 6.43 25.25
N ASP A 54 -10.32 6.31 26.56
CA ASP A 54 -9.70 7.24 27.53
C ASP A 54 -8.18 7.02 27.51
N VAL A 55 -7.43 7.99 27.00
CA VAL A 55 -5.97 8.06 27.12
C VAL A 55 -5.67 9.19 28.11
N PRO A 56 -4.84 8.98 29.16
CA PRO A 56 -4.48 10.04 30.08
C PRO A 56 -3.81 11.20 29.34
N ALA A 57 -4.41 12.36 29.33
CA ALA A 57 -3.86 13.55 28.69
C ALA A 57 -2.71 14.11 29.54
N LEU A 58 -1.48 14.01 29.04
CA LEU A 58 -0.34 14.75 29.57
C LEU A 58 -0.49 16.25 29.28
N LYS A 59 -0.03 17.10 30.22
CA LYS A 59 -0.19 18.55 30.12
C LYS A 59 0.42 19.12 28.83
N LYS A 60 -0.39 19.96 28.14
CA LYS A 60 0.00 20.59 26.87
C LYS A 60 1.25 21.45 27.08
N GLY A 61 2.32 21.23 26.32
CA GLY A 61 3.54 22.04 26.35
C GLY A 61 4.76 21.38 27.01
N GLU A 62 4.60 20.35 27.87
CA GLU A 62 5.73 19.67 28.52
C GLU A 62 6.31 18.59 27.59
N ILE A 63 5.47 17.94 26.79
CA ILE A 63 5.87 16.89 25.85
C ILE A 63 6.72 17.45 24.73
N GLU A 64 6.29 18.60 24.18
CA GLU A 64 7.00 19.27 23.09
C GLU A 64 8.42 19.65 23.51
N LYS A 65 8.60 20.21 24.71
CA LYS A 65 9.95 20.55 25.24
C LYS A 65 10.86 19.34 25.39
N VAL A 66 10.32 18.18 25.81
CA VAL A 66 11.08 16.94 25.89
C VAL A 66 11.52 16.49 24.48
N TYR A 67 10.64 16.60 23.50
CA TYR A 67 10.95 16.20 22.13
C TYR A 67 11.95 17.16 21.47
N GLU A 68 11.80 18.47 21.68
CA GLU A 68 12.75 19.49 21.21
C GLU A 68 14.15 19.32 21.77
N SER A 69 14.29 18.75 22.97
CA SER A 69 15.61 18.40 23.53
C SER A 69 16.27 17.17 22.88
N GLN A 70 15.48 16.35 22.19
CA GLN A 70 15.94 15.06 21.65
C GLN A 70 15.95 15.00 20.12
N LEU A 71 15.27 15.90 19.46
CA LEU A 71 15.07 15.95 18.01
C LEU A 71 15.58 17.28 17.48
N ASN A 72 16.06 17.31 16.24
CA ASN A 72 16.34 18.58 15.58
C ASN A 72 15.04 19.29 15.12
N ALA A 73 15.15 20.55 14.71
CA ALA A 73 13.99 21.37 14.34
C ALA A 73 13.13 20.74 13.23
N ALA A 74 13.77 20.15 12.19
CA ALA A 74 13.09 19.51 11.09
C ALA A 74 12.36 18.22 11.53
N GLN A 75 12.97 17.43 12.38
CA GLN A 75 12.32 16.25 12.97
C GLN A 75 11.15 16.66 13.86
N CYS A 76 11.27 17.72 14.68
CA CYS A 76 10.19 18.26 15.47
C CYS A 76 9.02 18.72 14.60
N ALA A 77 9.30 19.45 13.52
CA ALA A 77 8.27 19.87 12.58
C ALA A 77 7.49 18.69 11.99
N ALA A 78 8.19 17.62 11.57
CA ALA A 78 7.55 16.40 11.09
C ALA A 78 6.75 15.66 12.17
N VAL A 79 7.22 15.65 13.42
CA VAL A 79 6.57 14.99 14.55
C VAL A 79 5.30 15.72 14.96
N PHE A 80 5.31 17.04 15.02
CA PHE A 80 4.19 17.85 15.53
C PHE A 80 3.10 18.13 14.48
N ALA A 81 3.40 17.95 13.19
CA ALA A 81 2.43 18.14 12.12
C ALA A 81 1.40 16.99 12.08
N LEU A 82 0.34 17.07 12.88
CA LEU A 82 -0.66 16.00 13.01
C LEU A 82 -1.73 16.05 11.91
N THR A 83 -1.90 17.17 11.22
CA THR A 83 -2.95 17.35 10.22
C THR A 83 -2.37 17.43 8.80
N GLY A 84 -3.08 16.84 7.85
CA GLY A 84 -2.68 16.84 6.44
C GLY A 84 -1.55 15.87 6.11
N PRO A 85 -1.22 15.72 4.81
CA PRO A 85 -0.13 14.88 4.36
C PRO A 85 1.22 15.55 4.66
N VAL A 86 2.16 14.76 5.17
CA VAL A 86 3.53 15.17 5.48
C VAL A 86 4.48 14.27 4.70
N LEU A 87 5.31 14.88 3.85
CA LEU A 87 6.40 14.19 3.15
C LEU A 87 7.72 14.55 3.84
N VAL A 88 8.45 13.54 4.31
CA VAL A 88 9.78 13.70 4.90
C VAL A 88 10.82 13.09 3.97
N ILE A 89 11.67 13.93 3.40
CA ILE A 89 12.81 13.51 2.58
C ILE A 89 14.04 13.50 3.47
N ALA A 90 14.69 12.37 3.61
CA ALA A 90 15.79 12.21 4.57
C ALA A 90 16.79 11.15 4.09
N GLY A 91 18.08 11.49 4.12
CA GLY A 91 19.18 10.61 3.75
C GLY A 91 19.37 9.40 4.67
N ALA A 92 20.28 8.52 4.33
CA ALA A 92 20.66 7.41 5.21
C ALA A 92 21.28 7.97 6.52
N GLY A 93 20.89 7.41 7.67
CA GLY A 93 21.42 7.87 8.98
C GLY A 93 20.76 9.13 9.56
N SER A 94 19.90 9.84 8.83
CA SER A 94 19.24 11.07 9.28
C SER A 94 18.19 10.90 10.40
N GLY A 95 17.95 9.67 10.86
CA GLY A 95 16.99 9.40 11.92
C GLY A 95 15.53 9.23 11.47
N LYS A 96 15.27 8.87 10.19
CA LYS A 96 13.91 8.61 9.68
C LYS A 96 13.05 7.75 10.61
N THR A 97 13.56 6.61 11.03
CA THR A 97 12.86 5.70 11.95
C THR A 97 12.59 6.35 13.30
N ARG A 98 13.53 7.13 13.82
CA ARG A 98 13.37 7.89 15.06
C ARG A 98 12.23 8.90 14.91
N THR A 99 12.19 9.66 13.83
CA THR A 99 11.12 10.63 13.56
C THR A 99 9.74 9.96 13.54
N ILE A 100 9.60 8.80 12.88
CA ILE A 100 8.33 8.06 12.84
C ILE A 100 7.92 7.56 14.24
N VAL A 101 8.87 7.02 15.01
CA VAL A 101 8.63 6.55 16.39
C VAL A 101 8.14 7.70 17.27
N TYR A 102 8.83 8.84 17.26
CA TYR A 102 8.45 10.01 18.02
C TYR A 102 7.10 10.61 17.58
N ARG A 103 6.84 10.65 16.26
CA ARG A 103 5.53 11.07 15.73
C ARG A 103 4.40 10.17 16.23
N THR A 104 4.61 8.86 16.19
CA THR A 104 3.63 7.88 16.65
C THR A 104 3.37 8.03 18.16
N ALA A 105 4.42 8.16 18.94
CA ALA A 105 4.31 8.41 20.37
C ALA A 105 3.58 9.73 20.66
N TYR A 106 3.90 10.79 19.92
CA TYR A 106 3.22 12.09 20.04
C TYR A 106 1.73 12.01 19.70
N MET A 107 1.35 11.27 18.65
CA MET A 107 -0.06 11.02 18.33
C MET A 107 -0.79 10.37 19.49
N LEU A 108 -0.22 9.33 20.11
CA LEU A 108 -0.82 8.65 21.25
C LEU A 108 -0.94 9.58 22.47
N GLN A 109 0.10 10.36 22.75
CA GLN A 109 0.11 11.34 23.85
C GLN A 109 -0.88 12.50 23.65
N LYS A 110 -1.22 12.82 22.40
CA LYS A 110 -2.29 13.77 22.05
C LYS A 110 -3.69 13.15 22.05
N GLY A 111 -3.84 11.91 22.48
CA GLY A 111 -5.12 11.21 22.60
C GLY A 111 -5.65 10.62 21.29
N ILE A 112 -4.82 10.52 20.27
CA ILE A 112 -5.20 9.79 19.05
C ILE A 112 -5.28 8.30 19.39
N LYS A 113 -6.43 7.68 19.06
CA LYS A 113 -6.68 6.27 19.36
C LYS A 113 -5.64 5.39 18.69
N PRO A 114 -5.02 4.42 19.39
CA PRO A 114 -4.06 3.49 18.77
C PRO A 114 -4.61 2.76 17.55
N GLU A 115 -5.89 2.38 17.59
CA GLU A 115 -6.54 1.63 16.51
C GLU A 115 -6.74 2.48 15.23
N SER A 116 -6.66 3.80 15.32
CA SER A 116 -6.71 4.69 14.16
C SER A 116 -5.33 4.98 13.56
N ILE A 117 -4.26 4.45 14.16
CA ILE A 117 -2.90 4.61 13.67
C ILE A 117 -2.49 3.38 12.87
N LEU A 118 -2.03 3.61 11.64
CA LEU A 118 -1.46 2.61 10.76
C LEU A 118 0.03 2.90 10.57
N LEU A 119 0.89 1.95 10.99
CA LEU A 119 2.33 2.04 10.87
C LEU A 119 2.85 0.99 9.88
N LEU A 120 3.23 1.41 8.67
CA LEU A 120 3.69 0.52 7.61
C LEU A 120 5.18 0.65 7.35
N THR A 121 5.82 -0.49 7.12
CA THR A 121 7.24 -0.60 6.77
C THR A 121 7.48 -1.78 5.83
N PHE A 122 8.71 -1.93 5.32
CA PHE A 122 9.03 -3.02 4.39
C PHE A 122 9.21 -4.38 5.07
N THR A 123 9.64 -4.42 6.33
CA THR A 123 9.92 -5.68 7.02
C THR A 123 9.12 -5.83 8.31
N ARG A 124 8.71 -7.07 8.63
CA ARG A 124 8.02 -7.39 9.89
C ARG A 124 8.88 -7.03 11.11
N ARG A 125 10.19 -7.26 11.03
CA ARG A 125 11.14 -6.94 12.09
C ARG A 125 11.14 -5.43 12.38
N ALA A 126 11.21 -4.59 11.34
CA ALA A 126 11.18 -3.14 11.52
C ALA A 126 9.86 -2.67 12.14
N ALA A 127 8.71 -3.24 11.75
CA ALA A 127 7.43 -2.91 12.35
C ALA A 127 7.42 -3.21 13.86
N GLY A 128 7.83 -4.42 14.27
CA GLY A 128 7.91 -4.80 15.68
C GLY A 128 8.90 -3.94 16.48
N GLU A 129 10.05 -3.59 15.90
CA GLU A 129 11.03 -2.72 16.54
C GLU A 129 10.49 -1.29 16.73
N MET A 130 9.76 -0.75 15.75
CA MET A 130 9.10 0.56 15.88
C MET A 130 8.06 0.55 17.00
N THR A 131 7.16 -0.44 17.04
CA THR A 131 6.14 -0.57 18.08
C THR A 131 6.78 -0.66 19.47
N LYS A 132 7.83 -1.49 19.62
CA LYS A 132 8.58 -1.60 20.87
C LYS A 132 9.15 -0.25 21.31
N ARG A 133 9.80 0.49 20.41
CA ARG A 133 10.37 1.80 20.72
C ARG A 133 9.31 2.85 21.07
N VAL A 134 8.13 2.78 20.47
CA VAL A 134 7.01 3.65 20.84
C VAL A 134 6.56 3.34 22.27
N ASN A 135 6.39 2.06 22.64
CA ASN A 135 6.02 1.66 23.98
C ASN A 135 7.07 2.10 25.02
N GLU A 136 8.35 1.93 24.72
CA GLU A 136 9.45 2.40 25.58
C GLU A 136 9.39 3.94 25.77
N LEU A 137 9.07 4.69 24.74
CA LEU A 137 9.01 6.15 24.78
C LEU A 137 7.80 6.69 25.57
N ILE A 138 6.65 6.02 25.50
CA ILE A 138 5.42 6.45 26.20
C ILE A 138 5.25 5.78 27.57
N GLY A 139 6.09 4.80 27.91
CA GLY A 139 6.00 4.04 29.17
C GLY A 139 4.73 3.20 29.32
N SER A 140 4.14 2.75 28.23
CA SER A 140 2.92 1.94 28.21
C SER A 140 2.84 1.04 26.99
N GLU A 141 1.95 0.04 27.01
CA GLU A 141 1.75 -0.92 25.91
C GLU A 141 0.69 -0.45 24.89
N LEU A 142 0.39 0.84 24.87
CA LEU A 142 -0.63 1.40 23.93
C LEU A 142 -0.26 1.15 22.46
N ALA A 143 1.03 1.12 22.13
CA ALA A 143 1.46 0.89 20.75
C ALA A 143 1.18 -0.53 20.26
N ASP A 144 0.91 -1.51 21.13
CA ASP A 144 0.54 -2.86 20.73
C ASP A 144 -0.85 -2.93 20.08
N ARG A 145 -1.67 -1.90 20.32
CA ARG A 145 -2.99 -1.75 19.70
C ARG A 145 -2.95 -1.03 18.34
N ILE A 146 -1.78 -0.52 17.94
CA ILE A 146 -1.57 0.08 16.62
C ILE A 146 -1.58 -1.01 15.55
N THR A 147 -2.18 -0.74 14.40
CA THR A 147 -2.01 -1.63 13.25
C THR A 147 -0.62 -1.41 12.64
N ALA A 148 0.34 -2.24 13.05
CA ALA A 148 1.72 -2.18 12.55
C ALA A 148 2.06 -3.41 11.69
N GLY A 149 2.78 -3.21 10.59
CA GLY A 149 3.17 -4.32 9.72
C GLY A 149 3.81 -3.91 8.41
N THR A 150 3.87 -4.87 7.48
CA THR A 150 4.29 -4.59 6.11
C THR A 150 3.07 -4.22 5.24
N PHE A 151 3.31 -3.52 4.12
CA PHE A 151 2.26 -3.23 3.14
C PHE A 151 1.50 -4.51 2.72
N HIS A 152 2.22 -5.61 2.46
CA HIS A 152 1.60 -6.88 2.08
C HIS A 152 0.75 -7.49 3.21
N SER A 153 1.23 -7.46 4.47
CA SER A 153 0.44 -7.98 5.60
C SER A 153 -0.82 -7.16 5.84
N PHE A 154 -0.71 -5.84 5.72
CA PHE A 154 -1.87 -4.95 5.81
C PHE A 154 -2.87 -5.19 4.67
N ALA A 155 -2.40 -5.24 3.41
CA ALA A 155 -3.26 -5.53 2.26
C ALA A 155 -3.98 -6.88 2.41
N ASN A 156 -3.27 -7.93 2.85
CA ASN A 156 -3.87 -9.24 3.11
C ASN A 156 -4.95 -9.16 4.21
N LEU A 157 -4.70 -8.42 5.30
CA LEU A 157 -5.68 -8.21 6.36
C LEU A 157 -6.93 -7.51 5.82
N GLN A 158 -6.77 -6.46 5.01
CA GLN A 158 -7.88 -5.72 4.40
C GLN A 158 -8.68 -6.61 3.44
N LEU A 159 -8.01 -7.38 2.59
CA LEU A 159 -8.68 -8.31 1.67
C LEU A 159 -9.46 -9.40 2.41
N ARG A 160 -8.94 -9.94 3.52
CA ARG A 160 -9.69 -10.91 4.33
C ARG A 160 -10.90 -10.31 5.02
N ARG A 161 -10.82 -9.04 5.42
CA ARG A 161 -11.90 -8.35 6.13
C ARG A 161 -12.95 -7.78 5.18
N TYR A 162 -12.52 -7.18 4.09
CA TYR A 162 -13.37 -6.41 3.18
C TYR A 162 -13.45 -6.95 1.75
N GLY A 163 -12.66 -7.96 1.40
CA GLY A 163 -12.58 -8.52 0.05
C GLY A 163 -13.92 -8.99 -0.51
N ARG A 164 -14.85 -9.40 0.35
CA ARG A 164 -16.22 -9.80 -0.06
C ARG A 164 -16.95 -8.71 -0.85
N PHE A 165 -16.68 -7.42 -0.58
CA PHE A 165 -17.29 -6.29 -1.28
C PHE A 165 -16.83 -6.14 -2.73
N ILE A 166 -15.68 -6.73 -3.05
CA ILE A 166 -15.10 -6.77 -4.40
C ILE A 166 -15.06 -8.20 -4.97
N GLY A 167 -15.86 -9.11 -4.40
CA GLY A 167 -15.97 -10.49 -4.87
C GLY A 167 -14.85 -11.44 -4.43
N ILE A 168 -14.02 -11.03 -3.47
CA ILE A 168 -12.92 -11.86 -2.93
C ILE A 168 -13.38 -12.53 -1.63
N MET A 169 -13.42 -13.85 -1.60
CA MET A 169 -13.80 -14.60 -0.41
C MET A 169 -12.65 -14.64 0.63
N PRO A 170 -12.95 -14.60 1.95
CA PRO A 170 -11.91 -14.53 3.00
C PRO A 170 -10.93 -15.71 3.02
N ASN A 171 -11.31 -16.86 2.47
CA ASN A 171 -10.51 -18.08 2.39
C ASN A 171 -9.57 -18.15 1.18
N PHE A 172 -9.29 -17.03 0.51
CA PHE A 172 -8.38 -17.00 -0.61
C PHE A 172 -6.96 -17.45 -0.23
N THR A 173 -6.25 -18.03 -1.19
CA THR A 173 -4.83 -18.36 -1.10
C THR A 173 -4.01 -17.31 -1.85
N ILE A 174 -2.86 -16.93 -1.29
CA ILE A 174 -1.90 -16.06 -1.97
C ILE A 174 -0.99 -16.95 -2.78
N CYS A 175 -0.97 -16.74 -4.10
CA CYS A 175 -0.02 -17.38 -5.00
C CYS A 175 1.33 -16.69 -4.89
N ASP A 176 2.40 -17.46 -4.83
CA ASP A 176 3.74 -16.92 -4.97
C ASP A 176 4.11 -16.71 -6.45
N THR A 177 5.34 -16.25 -6.70
CA THR A 177 5.83 -16.00 -8.07
C THR A 177 5.99 -17.27 -8.88
N VAL A 178 6.24 -18.41 -8.24
CA VAL A 178 6.39 -19.71 -8.90
C VAL A 178 5.02 -20.24 -9.30
N ASP A 179 4.07 -20.23 -8.36
CA ASP A 179 2.69 -20.63 -8.62
C ASP A 179 2.06 -19.79 -9.75
N SER A 180 2.32 -18.48 -9.75
CA SER A 180 1.84 -17.56 -10.79
C SER A 180 2.42 -17.90 -12.15
N ALA A 181 3.71 -18.22 -12.22
CA ALA A 181 4.36 -18.60 -13.47
C ALA A 181 3.87 -19.96 -13.97
N ASP A 182 3.64 -20.93 -13.07
CA ASP A 182 3.11 -22.24 -13.42
C ASP A 182 1.68 -22.17 -13.95
N MET A 183 0.85 -21.32 -13.36
CA MET A 183 -0.51 -21.05 -13.86
C MET A 183 -0.47 -20.43 -15.26
N ILE A 184 0.43 -19.49 -15.52
CA ILE A 184 0.62 -18.89 -16.84
C ILE A 184 1.08 -19.94 -17.86
N ASP A 185 1.95 -20.86 -17.47
CA ASP A 185 2.40 -21.95 -18.37
C ASP A 185 1.26 -22.92 -18.70
N LEU A 186 0.42 -23.23 -17.70
CA LEU A 186 -0.78 -24.03 -17.93
C LEU A 186 -1.73 -23.34 -18.94
N ILE A 187 -2.03 -22.06 -18.74
CA ILE A 187 -2.89 -21.29 -19.66
C ILE A 187 -2.27 -21.25 -21.06
N LYS A 188 -0.98 -20.95 -21.16
CA LYS A 188 -0.25 -20.94 -22.42
C LYS A 188 -0.37 -22.27 -23.19
N ASN A 189 -0.34 -23.40 -22.48
CA ASN A 189 -0.43 -24.73 -23.08
C ASN A 189 -1.86 -25.12 -23.45
N THR A 190 -2.88 -24.47 -22.88
CA THR A 190 -4.29 -24.70 -23.21
C THR A 190 -4.79 -23.82 -24.36
N LEU A 191 -4.11 -22.69 -24.62
CA LEU A 191 -4.45 -21.80 -25.72
C LEU A 191 -3.81 -22.26 -27.02
N ASP A 192 -4.60 -22.24 -28.10
CA ASP A 192 -4.12 -22.54 -29.46
C ASP A 192 -3.38 -21.32 -30.02
N ILE A 193 -2.17 -21.08 -29.50
CA ILE A 193 -1.35 -19.94 -29.90
C ILE A 193 -0.65 -20.29 -31.23
N LYS A 194 -0.89 -19.49 -32.27
CA LYS A 194 -0.27 -19.64 -33.57
C LYS A 194 1.25 -19.66 -33.44
N LYS A 195 1.88 -20.74 -33.94
CA LYS A 195 3.34 -20.87 -34.00
C LYS A 195 3.88 -19.96 -35.09
N THR A 196 4.59 -18.90 -34.70
CA THR A 196 5.15 -17.89 -35.62
C THR A 196 6.57 -18.19 -36.08
N GLY A 197 7.08 -19.39 -35.84
CA GLY A 197 8.47 -19.76 -36.20
C GLY A 197 9.55 -19.21 -35.26
N LYS A 198 9.19 -18.26 -34.38
CA LYS A 198 10.06 -17.75 -33.31
C LYS A 198 9.71 -18.38 -31.96
N THR A 199 10.61 -18.24 -31.00
CA THR A 199 10.41 -18.80 -29.65
C THR A 199 9.62 -17.84 -28.76
N MET A 200 8.48 -18.29 -28.30
CA MET A 200 7.65 -17.54 -27.33
C MET A 200 8.41 -17.30 -26.02
N PRO A 201 8.13 -16.17 -25.32
CA PRO A 201 8.72 -15.90 -24.02
C PRO A 201 8.50 -17.03 -23.02
N LYS A 202 9.46 -17.22 -22.13
CA LYS A 202 9.32 -18.16 -20.99
C LYS A 202 8.22 -17.68 -20.04
N LYS A 203 7.60 -18.60 -19.29
CA LYS A 203 6.53 -18.32 -18.33
C LYS A 203 6.84 -17.15 -17.37
N GLY A 204 8.06 -17.10 -16.85
CA GLY A 204 8.48 -15.99 -15.96
C GLY A 204 8.51 -14.63 -16.64
N THR A 205 8.95 -14.56 -17.91
CA THR A 205 8.93 -13.32 -18.68
C THR A 205 7.50 -12.88 -19.00
N ILE A 206 6.59 -13.81 -19.28
CA ILE A 206 5.16 -13.50 -19.49
C ILE A 206 4.56 -12.94 -18.19
N ALA A 207 4.84 -13.59 -17.05
CA ALA A 207 4.40 -13.12 -15.74
C ALA A 207 4.89 -11.68 -15.45
N GLU A 208 6.15 -11.40 -15.76
CA GLU A 208 6.75 -10.07 -15.59
C GLU A 208 6.09 -9.01 -16.47
N ILE A 209 5.84 -9.31 -17.75
CA ILE A 209 5.14 -8.43 -18.70
C ILE A 209 3.73 -8.11 -18.16
N ILE A 210 2.97 -9.12 -17.76
CA ILE A 210 1.62 -8.95 -17.22
C ILE A 210 1.64 -8.11 -15.94
N SER A 211 2.57 -8.40 -15.03
CA SER A 211 2.73 -7.65 -13.78
C SER A 211 3.06 -6.18 -14.05
N ARG A 212 4.00 -5.92 -14.97
CA ARG A 212 4.38 -4.56 -15.35
C ARG A 212 3.21 -3.80 -15.97
N ALA A 213 2.48 -4.42 -16.89
CA ALA A 213 1.31 -3.81 -17.54
C ALA A 213 0.24 -3.40 -16.51
N ARG A 214 -0.06 -4.26 -15.55
CA ARG A 214 -1.01 -3.98 -14.47
C ARG A 214 -0.54 -2.89 -13.51
N ASN A 215 0.74 -2.95 -13.09
CA ASN A 215 1.29 -1.98 -12.14
C ASN A 215 1.37 -0.56 -12.72
N HIS A 216 1.57 -0.43 -14.04
CA HIS A 216 1.63 0.86 -14.73
C HIS A 216 0.33 1.24 -15.41
N VAL A 217 -0.72 0.42 -15.30
CA VAL A 217 -2.02 0.62 -15.96
C VAL A 217 -1.83 0.87 -17.47
N GLN A 218 -0.96 0.07 -18.10
CA GLN A 218 -0.62 0.18 -19.53
C GLN A 218 -1.09 -1.06 -20.30
N PRO A 219 -1.49 -0.91 -21.58
CA PRO A 219 -1.73 -2.06 -22.46
C PRO A 219 -0.49 -2.95 -22.59
N ILE A 220 -0.71 -4.27 -22.62
CA ILE A 220 0.39 -5.24 -22.77
C ILE A 220 1.21 -4.99 -24.04
N ALA A 221 0.54 -4.64 -25.15
CA ALA A 221 1.23 -4.32 -26.40
C ALA A 221 2.25 -3.18 -26.23
N GLN A 222 1.87 -2.12 -25.53
CA GLN A 222 2.75 -0.98 -25.25
C GLN A 222 3.93 -1.36 -24.35
N VAL A 223 3.69 -2.20 -23.33
CA VAL A 223 4.76 -2.69 -22.44
C VAL A 223 5.72 -3.57 -23.22
N VAL A 224 5.22 -4.45 -24.09
CA VAL A 224 6.06 -5.31 -24.94
C VAL A 224 6.89 -4.48 -25.89
N GLU A 225 6.30 -3.50 -26.56
CA GLU A 225 7.00 -2.60 -27.49
C GLU A 225 8.12 -1.83 -26.78
N ASN A 226 7.84 -1.22 -25.65
CA ASN A 226 8.77 -0.35 -24.94
C ASN A 226 9.90 -1.09 -24.20
N TYR A 227 9.61 -2.28 -23.63
CA TYR A 227 10.56 -2.95 -22.73
C TYR A 227 10.95 -4.37 -23.17
N TYR A 228 10.21 -4.97 -24.09
CA TYR A 228 10.40 -6.36 -24.52
C TYR A 228 10.27 -6.50 -26.04
N SER A 229 10.85 -5.57 -26.79
CA SER A 229 10.70 -5.42 -28.26
C SER A 229 10.93 -6.72 -29.06
N LYS A 230 11.81 -7.60 -28.58
CA LYS A 230 12.03 -8.93 -29.19
C LYS A 230 10.80 -9.85 -29.18
N TYR A 231 9.78 -9.53 -28.42
CA TYR A 231 8.54 -10.31 -28.28
C TYR A 231 7.31 -9.59 -28.82
N THR A 232 7.47 -8.54 -29.61
CA THR A 232 6.35 -7.73 -30.16
C THR A 232 5.33 -8.57 -30.91
N GLU A 233 5.77 -9.58 -31.66
CA GLU A 233 4.88 -10.49 -32.37
C GLU A 233 4.02 -11.39 -31.47
N PHE A 234 4.36 -11.51 -30.19
CA PHE A 234 3.61 -12.28 -29.21
C PHE A 234 2.70 -11.38 -28.32
N ALA A 235 2.62 -10.09 -28.58
CA ALA A 235 1.84 -9.17 -27.76
C ALA A 235 0.36 -9.58 -27.64
N ASP A 236 -0.25 -10.00 -28.74
CA ASP A 236 -1.64 -10.48 -28.78
C ASP A 236 -1.79 -11.79 -28.00
N ALA A 237 -0.87 -12.72 -28.16
CA ALA A 237 -0.89 -13.98 -27.43
C ALA A 237 -0.70 -13.77 -25.92
N ILE A 238 0.19 -12.85 -25.53
CA ILE A 238 0.39 -12.49 -24.13
C ILE A 238 -0.87 -11.78 -23.57
N THR A 239 -1.52 -10.96 -24.37
CA THR A 239 -2.79 -10.32 -24.00
C THR A 239 -3.90 -11.35 -23.79
N GLN A 240 -3.98 -12.35 -24.63
CA GLN A 240 -4.93 -13.46 -24.49
C GLN A 240 -4.64 -14.28 -23.22
N ILE A 241 -3.37 -14.62 -22.96
CA ILE A 241 -2.96 -15.27 -21.71
C ILE A 241 -3.33 -14.43 -20.50
N ALA A 242 -3.10 -13.12 -20.55
CA ALA A 242 -3.42 -12.21 -19.45
C ALA A 242 -4.92 -12.09 -19.20
N GLY A 243 -5.75 -12.25 -20.22
CA GLY A 243 -7.21 -12.29 -20.11
C GLY A 243 -7.72 -13.54 -19.39
N GLU A 244 -7.08 -14.68 -19.61
CA GLU A 244 -7.39 -15.94 -18.92
C GLU A 244 -6.70 -16.02 -17.54
N TYR A 245 -5.56 -15.34 -17.38
CA TYR A 245 -4.82 -15.26 -16.13
C TYR A 245 -5.48 -14.23 -15.20
N ASP A 246 -6.34 -14.72 -14.32
CA ASP A 246 -6.92 -13.91 -13.25
C ASP A 246 -6.17 -14.16 -11.94
N PRO A 247 -5.30 -13.23 -11.50
CA PRO A 247 -4.59 -13.35 -10.23
C PRO A 247 -5.47 -13.03 -9.03
N ARG A 248 -6.79 -12.79 -9.23
CA ARG A 248 -7.72 -12.72 -8.11
C ARG A 248 -7.62 -14.02 -7.32
N PRO A 249 -7.69 -13.96 -5.98
CA PRO A 249 -7.47 -15.13 -5.13
C PRO A 249 -8.27 -16.32 -5.64
N PHE A 250 -7.56 -17.40 -5.92
CA PHE A 250 -8.14 -18.63 -6.44
C PHE A 250 -9.24 -19.11 -5.51
N GLN A 251 -10.48 -18.88 -5.89
CA GLN A 251 -11.59 -19.55 -5.24
C GLN A 251 -11.51 -21.03 -5.65
N ARG A 252 -11.27 -21.92 -4.72
CA ARG A 252 -11.44 -23.36 -4.93
C ARG A 252 -12.90 -23.65 -5.23
N GLY A 253 -13.33 -23.30 -6.43
CA GLY A 253 -14.53 -23.79 -7.06
C GLY A 253 -14.10 -24.85 -8.10
N PRO A 254 -14.93 -25.86 -8.39
CA PRO A 254 -14.58 -26.84 -9.38
C PRO A 254 -14.30 -26.10 -10.70
N PHE A 255 -13.16 -26.40 -11.31
CA PHE A 255 -12.83 -26.02 -12.69
C PHE A 255 -14.08 -26.32 -13.53
N ARG A 256 -14.86 -25.32 -13.89
CA ARG A 256 -15.87 -25.51 -14.91
C ARG A 256 -15.12 -25.68 -16.21
N ARG A 257 -14.94 -26.95 -16.61
CA ARG A 257 -14.72 -27.25 -18.02
C ARG A 257 -15.88 -26.58 -18.75
N ARG A 258 -15.60 -25.67 -19.65
CA ARG A 258 -16.56 -25.27 -20.67
C ARG A 258 -16.60 -26.46 -21.64
N ASP A 259 -17.72 -27.17 -21.63
CA ASP A 259 -18.10 -28.08 -22.70
C ASP A 259 -18.27 -27.32 -24.01
#